data_e15dba4e06264bb84024e6eec9eb1e89
#
_entry.id   e15dba4e06264bb84024e6eec9eb1e89
#
_cell.length_a   1.000
_cell.length_b   1.000
_cell.length_c   1.000
_cell.angle_alpha   90.00
_cell.angle_beta   90.00
_cell.angle_gamma   90.00
#
_symmetry.space_group_name_H-M   'P 1'
#
loop_
_entity.id
_entity.type
_entity.pdbx_description
1 polymer ?
#
loop_
_entity_poly.entity_id
_entity_poly.type
_entity_poly.pdbx_seq_one_letter_code
_entity_poly.pdbx_strand_id
1 'polypeptide(L)'
;LSSAASDVYKRQVMIVGDDDQSIYGWRGAQVENIQRFLNDFPGAETIRLEQNYRSTSNILSAANALIENNSGRLGKKLWTDGADGEPISLYCAFNDLDEARFVVNRIKTWQENGGALEQCAILYRSNAQSRVLEEALLQASMPYRIYGGMRFFERQEIKDALSYLRLIANRNDDAAFERVVNTPTRGIGDRTLDVVRQTSRDRQLTLWQACRELLKEKVLAGRAASALQRFMELIDAMAQETADMPLHVQTDRVIKDSGLRMRYEQEKGEKGQTRIENLEELVTATRQFSYNEEDEDLMPLQAFLSHAALEAGEGQADTWQDAVQLMTLHSAKGLEFPQVFIVGVEEGMFPSQMALDEGGRLEEERRLAYVGVTRAMQKLTLTYAETRRLYGKEVYHRPSRFIGELPESCVEEVRLRATVSRPVSHQRMGTPMAENDTGYKLGQRVRHAKFGEGTIVNLEGSGEHSRL
;
A
#
# COMPACT_ATOMS: atom_id res chain seq x y z
N LEU A 1 -15.33 3.89 22.51
CA LEU A 1 -16.29 4.27 23.53
C LEU A 1 -15.73 5.45 24.30
N SER A 2 -16.19 6.67 23.99
CA SER A 2 -15.93 7.79 24.86
C SER A 2 -16.61 7.53 26.20
N SER A 3 -15.93 7.81 27.29
CA SER A 3 -16.40 7.61 28.65
C SER A 3 -17.77 8.24 28.83
N ALA A 4 -18.78 7.44 29.14
CA ALA A 4 -20.03 7.94 29.70
C ALA A 4 -19.71 8.50 31.09
N ALA A 5 -19.77 9.81 31.26
CA ALA A 5 -19.73 10.42 32.58
C ALA A 5 -21.13 10.26 33.19
N SER A 6 -21.27 9.39 34.19
CA SER A 6 -22.48 9.32 34.99
C SER A 6 -22.40 10.30 36.14
N ASP A 7 -23.29 11.29 36.15
CA ASP A 7 -23.48 12.15 37.33
C ASP A 7 -24.32 11.39 38.36
N VAL A 8 -23.65 10.82 39.34
CA VAL A 8 -24.27 10.05 40.44
C VAL A 8 -25.31 10.88 41.21
N TYR A 9 -25.19 12.18 41.23
CA TYR A 9 -26.12 13.06 41.95
C TYR A 9 -27.43 13.32 41.20
N LYS A 10 -27.39 13.40 39.84
CA LYS A 10 -28.56 13.78 39.04
C LYS A 10 -29.13 12.60 38.23
N ARG A 11 -28.48 11.45 38.23
CA ARG A 11 -28.84 10.26 37.40
C ARG A 11 -28.96 10.60 35.90
N GLN A 12 -28.14 11.53 35.44
CA GLN A 12 -28.10 11.90 34.02
C GLN A 12 -26.97 11.17 33.33
N VAL A 13 -27.27 10.60 32.16
CA VAL A 13 -26.31 9.93 31.29
C VAL A 13 -26.32 10.65 29.96
N MET A 14 -25.16 11.02 29.47
CA MET A 14 -24.97 11.59 28.14
C MET A 14 -23.94 10.77 27.40
N ILE A 15 -24.24 10.38 26.17
CA ILE A 15 -23.27 9.77 25.25
C ILE A 15 -23.04 10.70 24.08
N VAL A 16 -21.81 10.71 23.58
CA VAL A 16 -21.44 11.42 22.37
C VAL A 16 -20.74 10.43 21.45
N GLY A 17 -21.14 10.37 20.20
CA GLY A 17 -20.58 9.43 19.24
C GLY A 17 -21.00 9.76 17.82
N ASP A 18 -20.44 9.01 16.89
CA ASP A 18 -20.72 9.09 15.47
C ASP A 18 -20.74 7.67 14.90
N ASP A 19 -21.92 7.16 14.58
CA ASP A 19 -22.12 5.82 14.03
C ASP A 19 -21.51 5.69 12.62
N ASP A 20 -21.54 6.76 11.82
CA ASP A 20 -20.95 6.79 10.48
C ASP A 20 -19.40 6.76 10.51
N GLN A 21 -18.78 6.99 11.66
CA GLN A 21 -17.35 6.86 11.86
C GLN A 21 -16.95 5.64 12.71
N SER A 22 -17.83 4.65 12.85
CA SER A 22 -17.53 3.40 13.54
C SER A 22 -16.73 2.47 12.63
N ILE A 23 -15.39 2.50 12.75
CA ILE A 23 -14.43 1.78 11.91
C ILE A 23 -13.52 0.84 12.68
N TYR A 24 -13.89 0.45 13.90
CA TYR A 24 -13.09 -0.43 14.76
C TYR A 24 -13.87 -1.69 15.19
N GLY A 25 -14.81 -2.16 14.35
CA GLY A 25 -15.55 -3.40 14.58
C GLY A 25 -14.62 -4.60 14.74
N TRP A 26 -13.54 -4.65 13.98
CA TRP A 26 -12.49 -5.66 14.10
C TRP A 26 -11.74 -5.65 15.45
N ARG A 27 -11.82 -4.56 16.23
CA ARG A 27 -11.34 -4.45 17.63
C ARG A 27 -12.45 -4.70 18.65
N GLY A 28 -13.61 -5.14 18.22
CA GLY A 28 -14.77 -5.42 19.09
C GLY A 28 -15.66 -4.20 19.37
N ALA A 29 -15.49 -3.08 18.62
CA ALA A 29 -16.43 -1.99 18.70
C ALA A 29 -17.79 -2.41 18.10
N GLN A 30 -18.88 -2.13 18.81
CA GLN A 30 -20.24 -2.45 18.38
C GLN A 30 -21.01 -1.15 18.15
N VAL A 31 -21.30 -0.84 16.89
CA VAL A 31 -22.08 0.35 16.52
C VAL A 31 -23.49 0.33 17.09
N GLU A 32 -24.04 -0.87 17.29
CA GLU A 32 -25.36 -1.12 17.85
C GLU A 32 -25.50 -0.55 19.28
N ASN A 33 -24.41 -0.39 20.01
CA ASN A 33 -24.47 0.19 21.36
C ASN A 33 -24.97 1.64 21.35
N ILE A 34 -24.68 2.41 20.31
CA ILE A 34 -25.20 3.77 20.16
C ILE A 34 -26.70 3.69 19.81
N GLN A 35 -27.08 2.77 18.91
CA GLN A 35 -28.46 2.58 18.48
C GLN A 35 -29.36 2.10 19.62
N ARG A 36 -28.86 1.22 20.50
CA ARG A 36 -29.57 0.70 21.68
C ARG A 36 -29.81 1.75 22.76
N PHE A 37 -29.01 2.81 22.81
CA PHE A 37 -29.09 3.81 23.86
C PHE A 37 -30.50 4.42 24.03
N LEU A 38 -31.19 4.70 22.93
CA LEU A 38 -32.56 5.21 22.94
C LEU A 38 -33.57 4.21 23.48
N ASN A 39 -33.31 2.92 23.30
CA ASN A 39 -34.13 1.85 23.85
C ASN A 39 -33.86 1.62 25.35
N ASP A 40 -32.57 1.70 25.73
CA ASP A 40 -32.13 1.48 27.11
C ASP A 40 -32.49 2.68 28.03
N PHE A 41 -32.59 3.88 27.44
CA PHE A 41 -32.93 5.13 28.11
C PHE A 41 -34.14 5.79 27.45
N PRO A 42 -35.39 5.29 27.70
CA PRO A 42 -36.60 5.89 27.15
C PRO A 42 -36.75 7.34 27.56
N GLY A 43 -36.96 8.23 26.58
CA GLY A 43 -37.05 9.68 26.78
C GLY A 43 -35.74 10.43 26.66
N ALA A 44 -34.65 9.76 26.26
CA ALA A 44 -33.41 10.43 25.89
C ALA A 44 -33.62 11.30 24.65
N GLU A 45 -33.12 12.53 24.69
CA GLU A 45 -33.13 13.46 23.57
C GLU A 45 -31.90 13.24 22.69
N THR A 46 -32.12 13.21 21.37
CA THR A 46 -31.03 13.10 20.39
C THR A 46 -30.78 14.44 19.72
N ILE A 47 -29.58 14.99 19.95
CA ILE A 47 -29.13 16.21 19.29
C ILE A 47 -28.14 15.83 18.19
N ARG A 48 -28.42 16.20 16.93
CA ARG A 48 -27.55 15.95 15.78
C ARG A 48 -26.74 17.20 15.47
N LEU A 49 -25.40 17.03 15.46
CA LEU A 49 -24.47 18.07 15.03
C LEU A 49 -24.19 17.84 13.53
N GLU A 50 -24.93 18.53 12.66
CA GLU A 50 -24.91 18.31 11.21
C GLU A 50 -24.14 19.39 10.46
N GLN A 51 -23.99 20.59 11.05
CA GLN A 51 -23.19 21.65 10.43
C GLN A 51 -21.71 21.31 10.51
N ASN A 52 -21.05 21.29 9.34
CA ASN A 52 -19.64 21.00 9.19
C ASN A 52 -18.89 22.29 8.83
N TYR A 53 -17.77 22.52 9.50
CA TYR A 53 -16.90 23.69 9.31
C TYR A 53 -15.56 23.36 8.66
N ARG A 54 -15.36 22.10 8.29
CA ARG A 54 -14.10 21.60 7.75
C ARG A 54 -14.08 21.59 6.24
N SER A 55 -15.04 20.93 5.64
CA SER A 55 -15.05 20.54 4.23
C SER A 55 -15.96 21.41 3.39
N THR A 56 -15.64 21.54 2.11
CA THR A 56 -16.49 22.17 1.10
C THR A 56 -17.76 21.38 0.84
N SER A 57 -18.81 22.01 0.26
CA SER A 57 -20.09 21.36 0.04
C SER A 57 -20.02 20.22 -0.97
N ASN A 58 -19.14 20.26 -1.98
CA ASN A 58 -18.91 19.14 -2.89
C ASN A 58 -18.41 17.89 -2.19
N ILE A 59 -17.44 18.05 -1.27
CA ILE A 59 -16.92 16.94 -0.46
C ILE A 59 -18.00 16.38 0.46
N LEU A 60 -18.79 17.22 1.11
CA LEU A 60 -19.87 16.78 2.00
C LEU A 60 -21.00 16.10 1.23
N SER A 61 -21.34 16.58 0.06
CA SER A 61 -22.35 15.95 -0.81
C SER A 61 -21.93 14.54 -1.21
N ALA A 62 -20.66 14.36 -1.58
CA ALA A 62 -20.10 13.06 -1.90
C ALA A 62 -20.07 12.14 -0.65
N ALA A 63 -19.65 12.65 0.50
CA ALA A 63 -19.63 11.88 1.76
C ALA A 63 -21.03 11.44 2.17
N ASN A 64 -22.04 12.31 2.08
CA ASN A 64 -23.42 11.98 2.39
C ASN A 64 -23.96 10.89 1.46
N ALA A 65 -23.78 11.03 0.14
CA ALA A 65 -24.24 10.05 -0.83
C ALA A 65 -23.59 8.67 -0.62
N LEU A 66 -22.29 8.65 -0.33
CA LEU A 66 -21.56 7.43 -0.04
C LEU A 66 -22.15 6.70 1.16
N ILE A 67 -22.33 7.41 2.29
CA ILE A 67 -22.74 6.78 3.54
C ILE A 67 -24.23 6.44 3.58
N GLU A 68 -25.05 7.08 2.75
CA GLU A 68 -26.48 6.75 2.61
C GLU A 68 -26.74 5.30 2.15
N ASN A 69 -25.75 4.64 1.55
CA ASN A 69 -25.82 3.24 1.14
C ASN A 69 -25.70 2.25 2.33
N ASN A 70 -25.39 2.71 3.53
CA ASN A 70 -25.40 1.86 4.73
C ASN A 70 -26.79 1.81 5.34
N SER A 71 -27.19 0.63 5.81
CA SER A 71 -28.45 0.42 6.54
C SER A 71 -28.29 0.72 8.04
N GLY A 72 -29.40 0.97 8.71
CA GLY A 72 -29.46 1.08 10.19
C GLY A 72 -28.74 2.32 10.77
N ARG A 73 -28.48 3.35 9.98
CA ARG A 73 -27.88 4.61 10.44
C ARG A 73 -28.84 5.42 11.34
N LEU A 74 -28.28 6.18 12.28
CA LEU A 74 -29.05 7.17 13.05
C LEU A 74 -29.52 8.36 12.20
N GLY A 75 -29.01 8.48 10.97
CA GLY A 75 -29.48 9.41 9.94
C GLY A 75 -29.14 10.85 10.23
N LYS A 76 -27.87 11.24 10.00
CA LYS A 76 -27.44 12.64 9.92
C LYS A 76 -27.09 12.99 8.49
N LYS A 77 -27.18 14.26 8.13
CA LYS A 77 -26.77 14.80 6.85
C LYS A 77 -25.88 16.00 7.07
N LEU A 78 -24.61 15.87 6.71
CA LEU A 78 -23.66 16.97 6.87
C LEU A 78 -23.95 18.09 5.87
N TRP A 79 -23.87 19.32 6.30
CA TRP A 79 -24.01 20.52 5.48
C TRP A 79 -23.02 21.60 5.95
N THR A 80 -22.76 22.59 5.09
CA THR A 80 -21.88 23.72 5.41
C THR A 80 -22.42 25.00 4.80
N ASP A 81 -22.15 26.14 5.45
CA ASP A 81 -22.35 27.48 4.89
C ASP A 81 -21.13 27.95 4.07
N GLY A 82 -20.09 27.10 3.97
CA GLY A 82 -18.85 27.38 3.25
C GLY A 82 -19.02 27.30 1.73
N ALA A 83 -17.91 27.51 1.01
CA ALA A 83 -17.88 27.44 -0.45
C ALA A 83 -18.19 26.03 -0.97
N ASP A 84 -18.70 25.96 -2.21
CA ASP A 84 -18.94 24.67 -2.91
C ASP A 84 -17.63 23.89 -3.10
N GLY A 85 -16.53 24.60 -3.33
CA GLY A 85 -15.22 24.00 -3.57
C GLY A 85 -15.07 23.45 -4.97
N GLU A 86 -13.89 22.89 -5.25
CA GLU A 86 -13.62 22.19 -6.49
C GLU A 86 -14.31 20.81 -6.48
N PRO A 87 -14.70 20.25 -7.66
CA PRO A 87 -15.10 18.87 -7.75
C PRO A 87 -13.99 17.92 -7.26
N ILE A 88 -14.40 16.74 -6.82
CA ILE A 88 -13.47 15.67 -6.44
C ILE A 88 -12.77 15.19 -7.71
N SER A 89 -11.45 15.27 -7.73
CA SER A 89 -10.66 14.77 -8.86
C SER A 89 -10.60 13.24 -8.83
N LEU A 90 -10.97 12.58 -9.93
CA LEU A 90 -10.86 11.14 -10.11
C LEU A 90 -9.80 10.84 -11.17
N TYR A 91 -8.74 10.11 -10.78
CA TYR A 91 -7.67 9.72 -11.69
C TYR A 91 -7.64 8.21 -11.90
N CYS A 92 -7.70 7.80 -13.16
CA CYS A 92 -7.50 6.43 -13.59
C CYS A 92 -6.04 6.26 -14.02
N ALA A 93 -5.23 5.60 -13.19
CA ALA A 93 -3.85 5.29 -13.49
C ALA A 93 -3.72 4.01 -14.33
N PHE A 94 -2.64 3.89 -15.09
CA PHE A 94 -2.32 2.65 -15.81
C PHE A 94 -1.89 1.54 -14.83
N ASN A 95 -1.05 1.92 -13.85
CA ASN A 95 -0.55 1.02 -12.82
C ASN A 95 -0.23 1.81 -11.53
N ASP A 96 0.26 1.11 -10.51
CA ASP A 96 0.64 1.66 -9.21
C ASP A 96 1.74 2.74 -9.29
N LEU A 97 2.71 2.58 -10.19
CA LEU A 97 3.77 3.57 -10.39
C LEU A 97 3.25 4.86 -11.02
N ASP A 98 2.34 4.75 -12.00
CA ASP A 98 1.67 5.89 -12.63
C ASP A 98 0.80 6.63 -11.61
N GLU A 99 0.07 5.88 -10.76
CA GLU A 99 -0.71 6.43 -9.65
C GLU A 99 0.16 7.26 -8.69
N ALA A 100 1.27 6.68 -8.22
CA ALA A 100 2.17 7.35 -7.30
C ALA A 100 2.80 8.61 -7.91
N ARG A 101 3.24 8.55 -9.17
CA ARG A 101 3.77 9.71 -9.89
C ARG A 101 2.75 10.83 -10.06
N PHE A 102 1.51 10.47 -10.37
CA PHE A 102 0.42 11.45 -10.47
C PHE A 102 0.21 12.17 -9.14
N VAL A 103 0.13 11.43 -8.04
CA VAL A 103 -0.06 12.00 -6.69
C VAL A 103 1.10 12.94 -6.34
N VAL A 104 2.34 12.50 -6.53
CA VAL A 104 3.54 13.32 -6.27
C VAL A 104 3.55 14.60 -7.10
N ASN A 105 3.19 14.52 -8.39
CA ASN A 105 3.11 15.70 -9.26
C ASN A 105 2.02 16.68 -8.79
N ARG A 106 0.88 16.19 -8.31
CA ARG A 106 -0.18 17.04 -7.73
C ARG A 106 0.29 17.74 -6.46
N ILE A 107 1.01 17.05 -5.60
CA ILE A 107 1.61 17.64 -4.38
C ILE A 107 2.66 18.69 -4.76
N LYS A 108 3.50 18.41 -5.75
CA LYS A 108 4.47 19.38 -6.28
C LYS A 108 3.78 20.66 -6.78
N THR A 109 2.70 20.51 -7.55
CA THR A 109 1.88 21.64 -8.01
C THR A 109 1.29 22.43 -6.83
N TRP A 110 0.85 21.74 -5.78
CA TRP A 110 0.36 22.39 -4.56
C TRP A 110 1.46 23.24 -3.91
N GLN A 111 2.66 22.70 -3.77
CA GLN A 111 3.82 23.40 -3.22
C GLN A 111 4.25 24.60 -4.07
N GLU A 112 4.29 24.45 -5.41
CA GLU A 112 4.60 25.52 -6.35
C GLU A 112 3.59 26.68 -6.28
N ASN A 113 2.36 26.41 -5.89
CA ASN A 113 1.30 27.40 -5.65
C ASN A 113 1.32 27.97 -4.22
N GLY A 114 2.36 27.71 -3.43
CA GLY A 114 2.57 28.26 -2.10
C GLY A 114 1.94 27.44 -0.95
N GLY A 115 1.44 26.24 -1.21
CA GLY A 115 0.98 25.32 -0.17
C GLY A 115 2.14 24.62 0.53
N ALA A 116 1.96 24.25 1.80
CA ALA A 116 2.91 23.46 2.57
C ALA A 116 2.71 21.94 2.32
N LEU A 117 3.77 21.15 2.42
CA LEU A 117 3.71 19.69 2.26
C LEU A 117 2.90 19.02 3.37
N GLU A 118 2.99 19.53 4.61
CA GLU A 118 2.22 19.04 5.77
C GLU A 118 0.71 19.17 5.59
N GLN A 119 0.27 20.02 4.66
CA GLN A 119 -1.13 20.19 4.29
C GLN A 119 -1.65 19.09 3.36
N CYS A 120 -0.75 18.23 2.85
CA CYS A 120 -1.08 17.14 1.94
C CYS A 120 -1.04 15.80 2.66
N ALA A 121 -2.14 15.04 2.59
CA ALA A 121 -2.21 13.68 3.12
C ALA A 121 -2.48 12.66 2.01
N ILE A 122 -1.74 11.55 2.03
CA ILE A 122 -1.97 10.37 1.18
C ILE A 122 -2.53 9.26 2.07
N LEU A 123 -3.78 8.89 1.81
CA LEU A 123 -4.51 7.88 2.57
C LEU A 123 -4.62 6.60 1.75
N TYR A 124 -4.32 5.47 2.37
CA TYR A 124 -4.40 4.16 1.76
C TYR A 124 -5.09 3.15 2.69
N ARG A 125 -5.62 2.06 2.12
CA ARG A 125 -6.33 1.03 2.89
C ARG A 125 -5.36 0.08 3.61
N SER A 126 -4.33 -0.36 2.94
CA SER A 126 -3.32 -1.29 3.46
C SER A 126 -1.94 -0.63 3.52
N ASN A 127 -1.19 -0.96 4.57
CA ASN A 127 0.19 -0.50 4.73
C ASN A 127 1.11 -0.92 3.58
N ALA A 128 0.84 -2.04 2.91
CA ALA A 128 1.63 -2.49 1.75
C ALA A 128 1.66 -1.45 0.63
N GLN A 129 0.57 -0.69 0.44
CA GLN A 129 0.48 0.34 -0.59
C GLN A 129 1.47 1.50 -0.42
N SER A 130 2.02 1.70 0.80
CA SER A 130 2.91 2.84 1.05
C SER A 130 4.23 2.77 0.29
N ARG A 131 4.77 1.57 0.00
CA ARG A 131 6.08 1.39 -0.61
C ARG A 131 6.26 2.18 -1.91
N VAL A 132 5.36 2.00 -2.85
CA VAL A 132 5.43 2.67 -4.17
C VAL A 132 5.32 4.20 -4.02
N LEU A 133 4.52 4.67 -3.04
CA LEU A 133 4.39 6.09 -2.72
C LEU A 133 5.66 6.63 -2.06
N GLU A 134 6.25 5.87 -1.13
CA GLU A 134 7.52 6.21 -0.48
C GLU A 134 8.64 6.35 -1.52
N GLU A 135 8.79 5.37 -2.40
CA GLU A 135 9.76 5.40 -3.50
C GLU A 135 9.55 6.62 -4.43
N ALA A 136 8.31 6.91 -4.81
CA ALA A 136 8.01 8.05 -5.68
C ALA A 136 8.32 9.41 -5.01
N LEU A 137 8.05 9.54 -3.72
CA LEU A 137 8.39 10.74 -2.94
C LEU A 137 9.90 10.91 -2.78
N LEU A 138 10.63 9.82 -2.51
CA LEU A 138 12.10 9.82 -2.45
C LEU A 138 12.73 10.22 -3.78
N GLN A 139 12.27 9.63 -4.90
CA GLN A 139 12.73 9.99 -6.23
C GLN A 139 12.50 11.47 -6.57
N ALA A 140 11.41 12.05 -6.04
CA ALA A 140 11.11 13.48 -6.18
C ALA A 140 11.84 14.36 -5.15
N SER A 141 12.67 13.78 -4.27
CA SER A 141 13.32 14.47 -3.14
C SER A 141 12.31 15.22 -2.25
N MET A 142 11.12 14.66 -2.09
CA MET A 142 10.02 15.25 -1.35
C MET A 142 9.95 14.64 0.05
N PRO A 143 10.15 15.41 1.11
CA PRO A 143 10.08 14.92 2.48
C PRO A 143 8.69 14.36 2.80
N TYR A 144 8.66 13.22 3.48
CA TYR A 144 7.41 12.61 3.92
C TYR A 144 7.53 12.00 5.32
N ARG A 145 6.38 11.77 5.94
CA ARG A 145 6.25 11.14 7.25
C ARG A 145 5.11 10.12 7.24
N ILE A 146 5.36 8.94 7.82
CA ILE A 146 4.32 7.93 8.01
C ILE A 146 3.72 8.11 9.40
N TYR A 147 2.44 8.48 9.43
CA TYR A 147 1.69 8.65 10.67
C TYR A 147 1.21 7.31 11.22
N GLY A 148 1.62 7.00 12.45
CA GLY A 148 1.18 5.78 13.14
C GLY A 148 1.80 4.48 12.62
N GLY A 149 2.88 4.56 11.83
CA GLY A 149 3.55 3.40 11.24
C GLY A 149 5.05 3.58 11.06
N MET A 150 5.66 2.58 10.47
CA MET A 150 7.06 2.55 10.04
C MET A 150 7.15 2.55 8.52
N ARG A 151 8.25 3.06 7.97
CA ARG A 151 8.59 2.95 6.56
C ARG A 151 8.64 1.48 6.15
N PHE A 152 8.42 1.21 4.88
CA PHE A 152 8.27 -0.16 4.39
C PHE A 152 9.47 -1.05 4.78
N PHE A 153 10.70 -0.62 4.49
CA PHE A 153 11.90 -1.39 4.80
C PHE A 153 12.29 -1.41 6.29
N GLU A 154 11.62 -0.61 7.13
CA GLU A 154 11.82 -0.61 8.58
C GLU A 154 10.90 -1.57 9.33
N ARG A 155 9.85 -2.10 8.68
CA ARG A 155 8.88 -3.01 9.30
C ARG A 155 9.53 -4.30 9.73
N GLN A 156 9.07 -4.84 10.86
CA GLN A 156 9.67 -6.02 11.47
C GLN A 156 9.71 -7.22 10.51
N GLU A 157 8.58 -7.56 9.90
CA GLU A 157 8.45 -8.68 8.96
C GLU A 157 9.34 -8.51 7.73
N ILE A 158 9.53 -7.28 7.25
CA ILE A 158 10.40 -6.95 6.12
C ILE A 158 11.87 -7.10 6.53
N LYS A 159 12.27 -6.54 7.68
CA LYS A 159 13.62 -6.72 8.23
C LYS A 159 13.95 -8.20 8.46
N ASP A 160 12.97 -8.99 8.91
CA ASP A 160 13.16 -10.43 9.10
C ASP A 160 13.39 -11.14 7.75
N ALA A 161 12.57 -10.86 6.75
CA ALA A 161 12.72 -11.43 5.40
C ALA A 161 14.05 -11.00 4.74
N LEU A 162 14.40 -9.71 4.80
CA LEU A 162 15.69 -9.20 4.29
C LEU A 162 16.86 -9.85 5.00
N SER A 163 16.77 -10.13 6.31
CA SER A 163 17.86 -10.80 7.05
C SER A 163 18.03 -12.25 6.60
N TYR A 164 16.97 -12.97 6.25
CA TYR A 164 17.11 -14.26 5.59
C TYR A 164 17.80 -14.16 4.24
N LEU A 165 17.39 -13.20 3.40
CA LEU A 165 18.02 -12.95 2.11
C LEU A 165 19.50 -12.57 2.24
N ARG A 166 19.86 -11.75 3.24
CA ARG A 166 21.25 -11.39 3.56
C ARG A 166 22.04 -12.63 3.97
N LEU A 167 21.46 -13.49 4.80
CA LEU A 167 22.16 -14.67 5.32
C LEU A 167 22.37 -15.73 4.23
N ILE A 168 21.44 -15.91 3.29
CA ILE A 168 21.67 -16.78 2.12
C ILE A 168 22.72 -16.21 1.15
N ALA A 169 22.83 -14.89 1.05
CA ALA A 169 23.86 -14.22 0.24
C ALA A 169 25.23 -14.24 0.94
N ASN A 170 25.27 -14.05 2.26
CA ASN A 170 26.49 -13.99 3.04
C ASN A 170 26.30 -14.63 4.43
N ARG A 171 26.86 -15.81 4.64
CA ARG A 171 26.83 -16.53 5.95
C ARG A 171 27.52 -15.78 7.08
N ASN A 172 28.42 -14.84 6.76
CA ASN A 172 29.19 -14.08 7.74
C ASN A 172 28.48 -12.80 8.20
N ASP A 173 27.21 -12.60 7.85
CA ASP A 173 26.40 -11.50 8.34
C ASP A 173 25.84 -11.82 9.73
N ASP A 174 26.59 -11.45 10.77
CA ASP A 174 26.25 -11.71 12.16
C ASP A 174 24.96 -11.01 12.59
N ALA A 175 24.69 -9.82 12.08
CA ALA A 175 23.46 -9.08 12.37
C ALA A 175 22.22 -9.78 11.79
N ALA A 176 22.33 -10.28 10.55
CA ALA A 176 21.28 -11.06 9.93
C ALA A 176 21.07 -12.41 10.65
N PHE A 177 22.16 -13.08 11.06
CA PHE A 177 22.11 -14.32 11.83
C PHE A 177 21.36 -14.12 13.15
N GLU A 178 21.77 -13.16 13.98
CA GLU A 178 21.16 -12.84 15.27
C GLU A 178 19.65 -12.60 15.15
N ARG A 179 19.25 -11.93 14.09
CA ARG A 179 17.85 -11.59 13.86
C ARG A 179 16.98 -12.79 13.55
N VAL A 180 17.46 -13.75 12.75
CA VAL A 180 16.60 -14.81 12.18
C VAL A 180 16.84 -16.19 12.76
N VAL A 181 17.90 -16.42 13.50
CA VAL A 181 18.25 -17.76 14.02
C VAL A 181 17.13 -18.42 14.80
N ASN A 182 16.32 -17.65 15.52
CA ASN A 182 15.13 -18.13 16.25
C ASN A 182 13.83 -17.39 15.82
N THR A 183 13.77 -16.87 14.61
CA THR A 183 12.59 -16.22 14.04
C THR A 183 12.23 -16.87 12.70
N PRO A 184 11.15 -17.65 12.59
CA PRO A 184 10.23 -18.12 13.64
C PRO A 184 10.92 -18.95 14.74
N THR A 185 10.24 -19.11 15.88
CA THR A 185 10.80 -19.85 17.02
C THR A 185 11.16 -21.28 16.64
N ARG A 186 12.46 -21.66 16.86
CA ARG A 186 13.02 -22.98 16.54
C ARG A 186 13.53 -23.76 17.74
N GLY A 187 13.33 -23.19 18.94
CA GLY A 187 13.85 -23.81 20.18
C GLY A 187 15.35 -23.51 20.42
N ILE A 188 15.91 -22.52 19.75
CA ILE A 188 17.25 -21.99 19.98
C ILE A 188 17.10 -20.84 20.99
N GLY A 189 17.33 -21.15 22.26
CA GLY A 189 17.19 -20.17 23.35
C GLY A 189 18.44 -19.33 23.58
N ASP A 190 18.27 -18.25 24.38
CA ASP A 190 19.33 -17.28 24.67
C ASP A 190 20.61 -17.92 25.20
N ARG A 191 20.50 -18.95 26.08
CA ARG A 191 21.67 -19.67 26.59
C ARG A 191 22.52 -20.31 25.49
N THR A 192 21.88 -20.83 24.43
CA THR A 192 22.60 -21.41 23.30
C THR A 192 23.27 -20.30 22.48
N LEU A 193 22.56 -19.19 22.28
CA LEU A 193 23.10 -18.02 21.58
C LEU A 193 24.26 -17.37 22.35
N ASP A 194 24.20 -17.32 23.68
CA ASP A 194 25.29 -16.80 24.50
C ASP A 194 26.57 -17.66 24.36
N VAL A 195 26.44 -18.99 24.29
CA VAL A 195 27.58 -19.87 23.99
C VAL A 195 28.15 -19.60 22.61
N VAL A 196 27.32 -19.42 21.61
CA VAL A 196 27.73 -19.07 20.23
C VAL A 196 28.45 -17.72 20.20
N ARG A 197 27.89 -16.70 20.85
CA ARG A 197 28.46 -15.35 20.94
C ARG A 197 29.81 -15.36 21.66
N GLN A 198 29.91 -16.12 22.77
CA GLN A 198 31.15 -16.24 23.50
C GLN A 198 32.24 -16.94 22.68
N THR A 199 31.91 -18.05 22.02
CA THR A 199 32.84 -18.76 21.12
C THR A 199 33.29 -17.89 19.95
N SER A 200 32.36 -17.11 19.35
CA SER A 200 32.66 -16.14 18.29
C SER A 200 33.73 -15.13 18.78
N ARG A 201 33.53 -14.53 19.96
CA ARG A 201 34.47 -13.55 20.53
C ARG A 201 35.81 -14.16 20.87
N ASP A 202 35.81 -15.30 21.58
CA ASP A 202 37.03 -15.92 22.06
C ASP A 202 37.94 -16.43 20.94
N ARG A 203 37.33 -16.85 19.81
CA ARG A 203 38.04 -17.42 18.67
C ARG A 203 38.12 -16.46 17.46
N GLN A 204 37.59 -15.25 17.59
CA GLN A 204 37.53 -14.26 16.50
C GLN A 204 36.87 -14.82 15.20
N LEU A 205 35.79 -15.55 15.38
CA LEU A 205 34.98 -16.16 14.32
C LEU A 205 33.69 -15.41 14.13
N THR A 206 33.05 -15.51 12.93
CA THR A 206 31.67 -15.11 12.78
C THR A 206 30.74 -16.04 13.55
N LEU A 207 29.51 -15.61 13.84
CA LEU A 207 28.52 -16.44 14.54
C LEU A 207 28.26 -17.75 13.81
N TRP A 208 28.19 -17.69 12.47
CA TRP A 208 28.03 -18.88 11.63
C TRP A 208 29.21 -19.87 11.78
N GLN A 209 30.42 -19.37 11.74
CA GLN A 209 31.63 -20.18 11.95
C GLN A 209 31.69 -20.77 13.37
N ALA A 210 31.37 -19.96 14.39
CA ALA A 210 31.27 -20.42 15.77
C ALA A 210 30.26 -21.56 15.92
N CYS A 211 29.09 -21.47 15.29
CA CYS A 211 28.09 -22.54 15.25
C CYS A 211 28.69 -23.84 14.68
N ARG A 212 29.41 -23.76 13.57
CA ARG A 212 30.04 -24.93 12.92
C ARG A 212 31.06 -25.61 13.86
N GLU A 213 31.90 -24.83 14.53
CA GLU A 213 32.90 -25.37 15.47
C GLU A 213 32.20 -26.02 16.68
N LEU A 214 31.20 -25.34 17.30
CA LEU A 214 30.44 -25.88 18.42
C LEU A 214 29.74 -27.20 18.11
N LEU A 215 29.17 -27.32 16.89
CA LEU A 215 28.51 -28.55 16.42
C LEU A 215 29.55 -29.67 16.18
N LYS A 216 30.69 -29.34 15.59
CA LYS A 216 31.80 -30.28 15.34
C LYS A 216 32.38 -30.80 16.65
N GLU A 217 32.62 -29.92 17.63
CA GLU A 217 33.17 -30.24 18.96
C GLU A 217 32.13 -30.88 19.91
N LYS A 218 30.85 -30.95 19.52
CA LYS A 218 29.72 -31.49 20.31
C LYS A 218 29.58 -30.83 21.70
N VAL A 219 29.85 -29.54 21.78
CA VAL A 219 29.78 -28.76 23.04
C VAL A 219 28.33 -28.50 23.47
N LEU A 220 27.39 -28.38 22.49
CA LEU A 220 26.00 -28.07 22.78
C LEU A 220 25.19 -29.30 23.16
N ALA A 221 24.20 -29.14 24.06
CA ALA A 221 23.24 -30.17 24.39
C ALA A 221 22.50 -30.68 23.17
N GLY A 222 22.18 -31.98 23.08
CA GLY A 222 21.67 -32.62 21.87
C GLY A 222 20.46 -31.93 21.23
N ARG A 223 19.48 -31.44 22.03
CA ARG A 223 18.33 -30.71 21.50
C ARG A 223 18.71 -29.34 20.87
N ALA A 224 19.58 -28.59 21.55
CA ALA A 224 20.06 -27.30 21.08
C ALA A 224 20.96 -27.48 19.84
N ALA A 225 21.85 -28.47 19.85
CA ALA A 225 22.68 -28.83 18.71
C ALA A 225 21.83 -29.17 17.49
N SER A 226 20.83 -30.05 17.66
CA SER A 226 19.93 -30.44 16.56
C SER A 226 19.09 -29.27 16.03
N ALA A 227 18.66 -28.34 16.89
CA ALA A 227 17.91 -27.15 16.45
C ALA A 227 18.81 -26.21 15.63
N LEU A 228 20.04 -25.96 16.11
CA LEU A 228 21.01 -25.11 15.44
C LEU A 228 21.45 -25.72 14.10
N GLN A 229 21.74 -27.03 14.08
CA GLN A 229 22.11 -27.74 12.87
C GLN A 229 21.01 -27.64 11.81
N ARG A 230 19.75 -27.91 12.15
CA ARG A 230 18.61 -27.79 11.23
C ARG A 230 18.44 -26.38 10.68
N PHE A 231 18.70 -25.36 11.52
CA PHE A 231 18.67 -23.97 11.06
C PHE A 231 19.77 -23.72 10.01
N MET A 232 20.99 -24.18 10.26
CA MET A 232 22.10 -24.00 9.31
C MET A 232 21.85 -24.75 7.99
N GLU A 233 21.37 -25.98 8.08
CA GLU A 233 20.98 -26.78 6.92
C GLU A 233 19.86 -26.10 6.10
N LEU A 234 18.87 -25.49 6.78
CA LEU A 234 17.81 -24.73 6.12
C LEU A 234 18.36 -23.54 5.32
N ILE A 235 19.28 -22.77 5.90
CA ILE A 235 19.91 -21.63 5.22
C ILE A 235 20.74 -22.11 4.02
N ASP A 236 21.51 -23.18 4.18
CA ASP A 236 22.35 -23.72 3.09
C ASP A 236 21.49 -24.29 1.97
N ALA A 237 20.40 -25.01 2.29
CA ALA A 237 19.45 -25.53 1.30
C ALA A 237 18.78 -24.38 0.53
N MET A 238 18.24 -23.37 1.22
CA MET A 238 17.65 -22.21 0.57
C MET A 238 18.62 -21.51 -0.38
N ALA A 239 19.87 -21.32 0.05
CA ALA A 239 20.87 -20.67 -0.79
C ALA A 239 21.18 -21.47 -2.07
N GLN A 240 21.31 -22.80 -1.92
CA GLN A 240 21.60 -23.67 -3.05
C GLN A 240 20.41 -23.80 -4.01
N GLU A 241 19.21 -23.99 -3.47
CA GLU A 241 18.01 -24.21 -4.27
C GLU A 241 17.56 -22.94 -5.02
N THR A 242 17.88 -21.76 -4.49
CA THR A 242 17.41 -20.49 -5.06
C THR A 242 18.48 -19.71 -5.84
N ALA A 243 19.71 -20.22 -5.95
CA ALA A 243 20.85 -19.52 -6.55
C ALA A 243 20.60 -19.02 -7.97
N ASP A 244 19.96 -19.84 -8.80
CA ASP A 244 19.69 -19.55 -10.22
C ASP A 244 18.26 -19.05 -10.47
N MET A 245 17.49 -18.75 -9.41
CA MET A 245 16.12 -18.28 -9.54
C MET A 245 16.07 -16.77 -9.80
N PRO A 246 15.08 -16.27 -10.56
CA PRO A 246 14.80 -14.86 -10.62
C PRO A 246 14.57 -14.29 -9.21
N LEU A 247 15.05 -13.08 -8.94
CA LEU A 247 15.09 -12.48 -7.61
C LEU A 247 13.74 -12.55 -6.86
N HIS A 248 12.63 -12.26 -7.53
CA HIS A 248 11.30 -12.34 -6.92
C HIS A 248 10.86 -13.76 -6.57
N VAL A 249 11.27 -14.75 -7.37
CA VAL A 249 11.01 -16.18 -7.10
C VAL A 249 11.85 -16.64 -5.92
N GLN A 250 13.13 -16.23 -5.87
CA GLN A 250 14.03 -16.47 -4.75
C GLN A 250 13.46 -15.88 -3.45
N THR A 251 13.00 -14.64 -3.49
CA THR A 251 12.41 -13.95 -2.32
C THR A 251 11.16 -14.67 -1.82
N ASP A 252 10.22 -15.00 -2.70
CA ASP A 252 9.00 -15.72 -2.33
C ASP A 252 9.32 -17.12 -1.74
N ARG A 253 10.29 -17.83 -2.34
CA ARG A 253 10.72 -19.12 -1.85
C ARG A 253 11.33 -19.02 -0.45
N VAL A 254 12.22 -18.06 -0.22
CA VAL A 254 12.86 -17.82 1.09
C VAL A 254 11.83 -17.45 2.17
N ILE A 255 10.85 -16.61 1.86
CA ILE A 255 9.76 -16.26 2.78
C ILE A 255 8.95 -17.49 3.20
N LYS A 256 8.66 -18.40 2.26
CA LYS A 256 7.91 -19.63 2.52
C LYS A 256 8.73 -20.64 3.30
N ASP A 257 9.94 -20.97 2.84
CA ASP A 257 10.77 -22.03 3.42
C ASP A 257 11.35 -21.65 4.78
N SER A 258 11.59 -20.36 5.01
CA SER A 258 11.97 -19.85 6.35
C SER A 258 10.86 -20.03 7.40
N GLY A 259 9.60 -20.23 6.98
CA GLY A 259 8.44 -20.32 7.85
C GLY A 259 7.85 -18.98 8.29
N LEU A 260 8.36 -17.85 7.77
CA LEU A 260 7.84 -16.51 8.10
C LEU A 260 6.37 -16.37 7.71
N ARG A 261 6.00 -16.79 6.48
CA ARG A 261 4.62 -16.75 6.02
C ARG A 261 3.70 -17.52 6.95
N MET A 262 4.04 -18.78 7.23
CA MET A 262 3.24 -19.66 8.11
C MET A 262 3.09 -19.09 9.52
N ARG A 263 4.13 -18.45 10.06
CA ARG A 263 4.05 -17.77 11.37
C ARG A 263 2.97 -16.70 11.39
N TYR A 264 2.89 -15.87 10.35
CA TYR A 264 1.93 -14.77 10.30
C TYR A 264 0.52 -15.22 9.90
N GLU A 265 0.38 -16.32 9.15
CA GLU A 265 -0.91 -16.98 8.92
C GLU A 265 -1.54 -17.51 10.23
N GLN A 266 -0.72 -17.86 11.22
CA GLN A 266 -1.17 -18.28 12.55
C GLN A 266 -1.51 -17.10 13.47
N GLU A 267 -1.09 -15.89 13.17
CA GLU A 267 -1.50 -14.67 13.89
C GLU A 267 -2.97 -14.35 13.56
N LYS A 268 -3.83 -14.37 14.58
CA LYS A 268 -5.25 -14.07 14.40
C LYS A 268 -5.49 -12.58 14.13
N GLY A 269 -6.45 -12.28 13.25
CA GLY A 269 -6.95 -10.94 12.96
C GLY A 269 -6.12 -10.19 11.91
N GLU A 270 -6.44 -8.90 11.73
CA GLU A 270 -5.84 -8.05 10.69
C GLU A 270 -4.33 -7.87 10.79
N LYS A 271 -3.75 -8.05 11.99
CA LYS A 271 -2.31 -7.87 12.17
C LYS A 271 -1.48 -8.90 11.41
N GLY A 272 -1.90 -10.18 11.46
CA GLY A 272 -1.25 -11.25 10.69
C GLY A 272 -1.40 -11.00 9.18
N GLN A 273 -2.62 -10.66 8.76
CA GLN A 273 -2.92 -10.36 7.36
C GLN A 273 -2.08 -9.18 6.82
N THR A 274 -1.99 -8.08 7.57
CA THR A 274 -1.15 -6.92 7.20
C THR A 274 0.31 -7.32 6.99
N ARG A 275 0.86 -8.19 7.85
CA ARG A 275 2.24 -8.67 7.71
C ARG A 275 2.44 -9.56 6.48
N ILE A 276 1.46 -10.39 6.16
CA ILE A 276 1.47 -11.20 4.94
C ILE A 276 1.46 -10.29 3.72
N GLU A 277 0.58 -9.29 3.66
CA GLU A 277 0.52 -8.30 2.59
C GLU A 277 1.86 -7.56 2.41
N ASN A 278 2.52 -7.19 3.51
CA ASN A 278 3.85 -6.58 3.46
C ASN A 278 4.91 -7.53 2.88
N LEU A 279 4.90 -8.82 3.24
CA LEU A 279 5.82 -9.80 2.67
C LEU A 279 5.57 -10.03 1.17
N GLU A 280 4.32 -10.02 0.75
CA GLU A 280 3.92 -10.15 -0.65
C GLU A 280 4.32 -8.89 -1.45
N GLU A 281 4.22 -7.72 -0.83
CA GLU A 281 4.73 -6.48 -1.41
C GLU A 281 6.26 -6.49 -1.54
N LEU A 282 7.00 -7.13 -0.62
CA LEU A 282 8.44 -7.33 -0.77
C LEU A 282 8.76 -8.17 -2.01
N VAL A 283 7.99 -9.23 -2.29
CA VAL A 283 8.14 -10.03 -3.52
C VAL A 283 7.87 -9.17 -4.76
N THR A 284 6.87 -8.28 -4.71
CA THR A 284 6.57 -7.33 -5.77
C THR A 284 7.72 -6.35 -5.98
N ALA A 285 8.27 -5.79 -4.90
CA ALA A 285 9.42 -4.89 -4.94
C ALA A 285 10.62 -5.53 -5.61
N THR A 286 10.96 -6.77 -5.25
CA THR A 286 12.07 -7.51 -5.86
C THR A 286 11.86 -7.83 -7.34
N ARG A 287 10.62 -7.92 -7.79
CA ARG A 287 10.29 -8.10 -9.21
C ARG A 287 10.35 -6.80 -10.01
N GLN A 288 9.96 -5.69 -9.40
CA GLN A 288 10.00 -4.35 -10.02
C GLN A 288 11.41 -3.77 -10.01
N PHE A 289 12.29 -4.27 -9.15
CA PHE A 289 13.66 -3.82 -9.06
C PHE A 289 14.38 -4.01 -10.39
N SER A 290 14.73 -2.90 -11.03
CA SER A 290 15.52 -2.89 -12.25
C SER A 290 16.98 -2.73 -11.89
N TYR A 291 17.75 -3.69 -12.30
CA TYR A 291 19.21 -3.69 -12.20
C TYR A 291 19.79 -2.77 -13.29
N ASN A 292 20.60 -1.79 -12.90
CA ASN A 292 21.31 -0.96 -13.87
C ASN A 292 22.54 -1.73 -14.37
N GLU A 293 22.75 -1.74 -15.70
CA GLU A 293 23.89 -2.39 -16.33
C GLU A 293 25.27 -1.85 -15.85
N GLU A 294 25.28 -0.68 -15.19
CA GLU A 294 26.50 -0.12 -14.58
C GLU A 294 26.96 -0.86 -13.31
N ASP A 295 26.09 -1.67 -12.71
CA ASP A 295 26.37 -2.51 -11.51
C ASP A 295 26.72 -3.96 -11.91
N GLU A 296 27.24 -4.22 -13.10
CA GLU A 296 27.50 -5.56 -13.67
C GLU A 296 28.31 -6.50 -12.76
N ASP A 297 29.00 -5.97 -11.76
CA ASP A 297 29.80 -6.77 -10.80
C ASP A 297 29.00 -7.34 -9.63
N LEU A 298 27.74 -6.93 -9.40
CA LEU A 298 26.91 -7.37 -8.27
C LEU A 298 25.85 -8.38 -8.72
N MET A 299 25.69 -9.46 -7.94
CA MET A 299 24.56 -10.36 -8.12
C MET A 299 23.23 -9.62 -7.83
N PRO A 300 22.13 -9.90 -8.56
CA PRO A 300 20.84 -9.20 -8.40
C PRO A 300 20.35 -9.11 -6.95
N LEU A 301 20.54 -10.16 -6.16
CA LEU A 301 20.21 -10.17 -4.75
C LEU A 301 21.04 -9.16 -3.95
N GLN A 302 22.34 -9.07 -4.20
CA GLN A 302 23.22 -8.13 -3.49
C GLN A 302 22.87 -6.67 -3.85
N ALA A 303 22.60 -6.38 -5.12
CA ALA A 303 22.17 -5.06 -5.58
C ALA A 303 20.85 -4.64 -4.91
N PHE A 304 19.87 -5.54 -4.86
CA PHE A 304 18.60 -5.27 -4.17
C PHE A 304 18.78 -5.03 -2.66
N LEU A 305 19.60 -5.84 -2.00
CA LEU A 305 19.88 -5.68 -0.57
C LEU A 305 20.57 -4.35 -0.25
N SER A 306 21.46 -3.89 -1.14
CA SER A 306 22.10 -2.58 -1.03
C SER A 306 21.08 -1.46 -1.22
N HIS A 307 20.22 -1.55 -2.21
CA HIS A 307 19.13 -0.59 -2.43
C HIS A 307 18.19 -0.53 -1.21
N ALA A 308 17.73 -1.67 -0.71
CA ALA A 308 16.85 -1.72 0.47
C ALA A 308 17.53 -1.14 1.74
N ALA A 309 18.85 -1.30 1.87
CA ALA A 309 19.60 -0.72 2.98
C ALA A 309 19.73 0.80 2.87
N LEU A 310 19.93 1.34 1.66
CA LEU A 310 19.94 2.78 1.42
C LEU A 310 18.58 3.41 1.73
N GLU A 311 17.50 2.84 1.23
CA GLU A 311 16.16 3.33 1.53
C GLU A 311 15.81 3.26 3.02
N ALA A 312 16.22 2.20 3.71
CA ALA A 312 16.04 2.09 5.17
C ALA A 312 16.91 3.09 5.95
N GLY A 313 18.04 3.53 5.37
CA GLY A 313 18.96 4.49 5.99
C GLY A 313 18.56 5.95 5.85
N GLU A 314 17.73 6.30 4.86
CA GLU A 314 17.20 7.64 4.71
C GLU A 314 16.15 7.89 5.80
N GLY A 315 16.37 8.89 6.66
CA GLY A 315 15.45 9.20 7.77
C GLY A 315 14.08 9.67 7.29
N GLN A 316 13.02 9.39 8.07
CA GLN A 316 11.77 10.16 7.93
C GLN A 316 12.04 11.63 8.24
N ALA A 317 11.22 12.51 7.66
CA ALA A 317 11.26 13.93 8.00
C ALA A 317 11.09 14.11 9.52
N ASP A 318 11.91 14.97 10.09
CA ASP A 318 11.80 15.36 11.49
C ASP A 318 10.45 16.02 11.79
N THR A 319 10.02 15.98 13.06
CA THR A 319 8.70 16.52 13.48
C THR A 319 8.48 17.99 13.14
N TRP A 320 9.56 18.76 12.96
CA TRP A 320 9.54 20.19 12.61
C TRP A 320 9.76 20.46 11.11
N GLN A 321 10.03 19.46 10.32
CA GLN A 321 10.23 19.59 8.88
C GLN A 321 8.88 19.55 8.16
N ASP A 322 8.69 20.44 7.17
CA ASP A 322 7.53 20.40 6.28
C ASP A 322 7.56 19.12 5.44
N ALA A 323 6.56 18.27 5.58
CA ALA A 323 6.56 16.93 4.99
C ALA A 323 5.16 16.42 4.67
N VAL A 324 5.03 15.67 3.58
CA VAL A 324 3.80 14.98 3.18
C VAL A 324 3.41 13.93 4.23
N GLN A 325 2.12 13.83 4.57
CA GLN A 325 1.61 12.89 5.56
C GLN A 325 1.08 11.62 4.88
N LEU A 326 1.71 10.48 5.14
CA LEU A 326 1.27 9.17 4.67
C LEU A 326 0.62 8.40 5.82
N MET A 327 -0.55 7.82 5.59
CA MET A 327 -1.22 7.04 6.63
C MET A 327 -2.30 6.12 6.08
N THR A 328 -2.67 5.12 6.89
CA THR A 328 -3.87 4.35 6.57
C THR A 328 -5.13 5.17 6.81
N LEU A 329 -6.20 4.86 6.10
CA LEU A 329 -7.53 5.46 6.32
C LEU A 329 -7.98 5.38 7.80
N HIS A 330 -7.64 4.28 8.50
CA HIS A 330 -7.93 4.14 9.93
C HIS A 330 -7.18 5.14 10.80
N SER A 331 -5.91 5.40 10.48
CA SER A 331 -5.08 6.36 11.21
C SER A 331 -5.49 7.80 10.96
N ALA A 332 -6.16 8.07 9.85
CA ALA A 332 -6.63 9.41 9.48
C ALA A 332 -7.85 9.88 10.31
N LYS A 333 -8.50 8.97 11.05
CA LYS A 333 -9.63 9.34 11.90
C LYS A 333 -9.22 10.36 12.95
N GLY A 334 -9.93 11.50 12.98
CA GLY A 334 -9.66 12.62 13.90
C GLY A 334 -8.70 13.67 13.34
N LEU A 335 -8.04 13.42 12.21
CA LEU A 335 -7.18 14.36 11.51
C LEU A 335 -7.95 15.10 10.41
N GLU A 336 -7.31 16.14 9.83
CA GLU A 336 -7.89 16.91 8.72
C GLU A 336 -6.77 17.59 7.94
N PHE A 337 -6.92 17.70 6.62
CA PHE A 337 -5.89 18.23 5.73
C PHE A 337 -6.52 19.05 4.60
N PRO A 338 -5.93 20.19 4.21
CA PRO A 338 -6.37 20.97 3.05
C PRO A 338 -6.47 20.16 1.77
N GLN A 339 -5.50 19.27 1.52
CA GLN A 339 -5.48 18.40 0.35
C GLN A 339 -5.33 16.93 0.75
N VAL A 340 -6.25 16.10 0.31
CA VAL A 340 -6.27 14.65 0.60
C VAL A 340 -6.28 13.86 -0.71
N PHE A 341 -5.45 12.84 -0.76
CA PHE A 341 -5.43 11.80 -1.78
C PHE A 341 -5.86 10.49 -1.15
N ILE A 342 -6.86 9.82 -1.72
CA ILE A 342 -7.21 8.44 -1.36
C ILE A 342 -6.81 7.56 -2.54
N VAL A 343 -5.82 6.70 -2.33
CA VAL A 343 -5.21 5.90 -3.39
C VAL A 343 -5.67 4.46 -3.35
N GLY A 344 -5.64 3.78 -4.50
CA GLY A 344 -6.03 2.38 -4.61
C GLY A 344 -7.51 2.13 -4.35
N VAL A 345 -8.38 3.03 -4.86
CA VAL A 345 -9.84 2.90 -4.72
C VAL A 345 -10.37 1.89 -5.73
N GLU A 346 -10.14 0.59 -5.44
CA GLU A 346 -10.35 -0.54 -6.35
C GLU A 346 -11.09 -1.68 -5.65
N GLU A 347 -11.94 -2.42 -6.39
CA GLU A 347 -12.59 -3.63 -5.89
C GLU A 347 -11.56 -4.69 -5.48
N GLY A 348 -11.73 -5.27 -4.28
CA GLY A 348 -10.80 -6.24 -3.71
C GLY A 348 -9.63 -5.61 -2.94
N MET A 349 -9.38 -4.30 -3.12
CA MET A 349 -8.39 -3.55 -2.36
C MET A 349 -9.05 -2.55 -1.40
N PHE A 350 -9.98 -1.75 -1.91
CA PHE A 350 -10.83 -0.86 -1.12
C PHE A 350 -12.19 -0.69 -1.81
N PRO A 351 -13.23 -1.44 -1.38
CA PRO A 351 -13.26 -2.34 -0.21
C PRO A 351 -12.35 -3.55 -0.38
N SER A 352 -11.80 -4.05 0.77
CA SER A 352 -10.92 -5.21 0.78
C SER A 352 -11.67 -6.49 0.40
N GLN A 353 -10.97 -7.47 -0.22
CA GLN A 353 -11.58 -8.74 -0.59
C GLN A 353 -12.23 -9.44 0.60
N MET A 354 -11.58 -9.42 1.76
CA MET A 354 -12.13 -9.99 3.00
C MET A 354 -13.46 -9.36 3.40
N ALA A 355 -13.61 -8.04 3.19
CA ALA A 355 -14.86 -7.35 3.50
C ALA A 355 -15.98 -7.65 2.51
N LEU A 356 -15.62 -8.05 1.28
CA LEU A 356 -16.61 -8.50 0.27
C LEU A 356 -17.13 -9.91 0.57
N ASP A 357 -16.28 -10.76 1.13
CA ASP A 357 -16.61 -12.17 1.43
C ASP A 357 -17.41 -12.35 2.73
N GLU A 358 -17.31 -11.39 3.67
CA GLU A 358 -17.99 -11.44 4.96
C GLU A 358 -19.14 -10.44 5.03
N GLY A 359 -20.36 -10.94 5.29
CA GLY A 359 -21.56 -10.10 5.44
C GLY A 359 -21.42 -9.04 6.54
N GLY A 360 -21.80 -7.80 6.23
CA GLY A 360 -21.76 -6.65 7.15
C GLY A 360 -20.44 -5.88 7.19
N ARG A 361 -19.34 -6.44 6.75
CA ARG A 361 -18.04 -5.72 6.68
C ARG A 361 -17.97 -4.66 5.59
N LEU A 362 -18.75 -4.81 4.52
CA LEU A 362 -18.83 -3.79 3.47
C LEU A 362 -19.32 -2.45 4.02
N GLU A 363 -20.26 -2.45 4.95
CA GLU A 363 -20.73 -1.22 5.59
C GLU A 363 -19.64 -0.56 6.45
N GLU A 364 -18.77 -1.35 7.11
CA GLU A 364 -17.60 -0.81 7.82
C GLU A 364 -16.57 -0.21 6.86
N GLU A 365 -16.27 -0.88 5.74
CA GLU A 365 -15.41 -0.32 4.69
C GLU A 365 -15.99 0.97 4.11
N ARG A 366 -17.33 1.06 3.96
CA ARG A 366 -17.97 2.30 3.51
C ARG A 366 -17.88 3.41 4.55
N ARG A 367 -17.99 3.11 5.85
CA ARG A 367 -17.69 4.08 6.93
C ARG A 367 -16.23 4.52 6.87
N LEU A 368 -15.33 3.62 6.54
CA LEU A 368 -13.91 3.95 6.38
C LEU A 368 -13.68 4.88 5.18
N ALA A 369 -14.38 4.65 4.07
CA ALA A 369 -14.35 5.56 2.91
C ALA A 369 -14.93 6.93 3.27
N TYR A 370 -16.06 6.97 3.97
CA TYR A 370 -16.66 8.19 4.49
C TYR A 370 -15.69 8.95 5.42
N VAL A 371 -14.99 8.25 6.32
CA VAL A 371 -13.94 8.86 7.16
C VAL A 371 -12.88 9.48 6.27
N GLY A 372 -12.35 8.76 5.28
CA GLY A 372 -11.30 9.26 4.38
C GLY A 372 -11.75 10.52 3.63
N VAL A 373 -12.92 10.49 3.02
CA VAL A 373 -13.50 11.64 2.27
C VAL A 373 -13.64 12.85 3.17
N THR A 374 -14.16 12.68 4.39
CA THR A 374 -14.35 13.78 5.36
C THR A 374 -13.08 14.29 6.02
N ARG A 375 -11.89 13.76 5.67
CA ARG A 375 -10.59 14.33 6.10
C ARG A 375 -10.17 15.52 5.25
N ALA A 376 -10.70 15.63 4.03
CA ALA A 376 -10.37 16.72 3.13
C ALA A 376 -11.11 18.01 3.53
N MET A 377 -10.35 19.09 3.59
CA MET A 377 -10.90 20.44 3.84
C MET A 377 -11.25 21.14 2.51
N GLN A 378 -10.35 21.15 1.55
CA GLN A 378 -10.46 21.94 0.32
C GLN A 378 -10.47 21.07 -0.94
N LYS A 379 -9.53 20.12 -1.05
CA LYS A 379 -9.34 19.30 -2.24
C LYS A 379 -9.28 17.82 -1.88
N LEU A 380 -10.05 17.04 -2.63
CA LEU A 380 -10.03 15.58 -2.56
C LEU A 380 -9.71 15.00 -3.93
N THR A 381 -8.77 14.09 -3.96
CA THR A 381 -8.42 13.31 -5.15
C THR A 381 -8.56 11.83 -4.84
N LEU A 382 -9.31 11.12 -5.66
CA LEU A 382 -9.42 9.67 -5.63
C LEU A 382 -8.63 9.09 -6.79
N THR A 383 -7.86 8.03 -6.54
CA THR A 383 -7.11 7.36 -7.59
C THR A 383 -7.33 5.85 -7.56
N TYR A 384 -7.30 5.24 -8.75
CA TYR A 384 -7.32 3.80 -8.93
C TYR A 384 -6.45 3.44 -10.14
N ALA A 385 -5.88 2.22 -10.14
CA ALA A 385 -5.08 1.73 -11.23
C ALA A 385 -5.81 0.63 -12.00
N GLU A 386 -5.66 0.60 -13.34
CA GLU A 386 -6.23 -0.45 -14.19
C GLU A 386 -5.53 -1.79 -13.96
N THR A 387 -4.21 -1.74 -13.70
CA THR A 387 -3.40 -2.91 -13.40
C THR A 387 -2.53 -2.69 -12.18
N ARG A 388 -2.38 -3.72 -11.36
CA ARG A 388 -1.41 -3.76 -10.27
C ARG A 388 -0.63 -5.07 -10.29
N ARG A 389 0.57 -5.01 -9.78
CA ARG A 389 1.32 -6.23 -9.49
C ARG A 389 1.07 -6.63 -8.05
N LEU A 390 0.34 -7.73 -7.88
CA LEU A 390 0.10 -8.35 -6.58
C LEU A 390 0.69 -9.76 -6.62
N TYR A 391 1.44 -10.13 -5.58
CA TYR A 391 2.08 -11.46 -5.48
C TYR A 391 2.98 -11.81 -6.68
N GLY A 392 3.62 -10.78 -7.25
CA GLY A 392 4.43 -10.95 -8.45
C GLY A 392 3.64 -11.25 -9.74
N LYS A 393 2.31 -11.18 -9.74
CA LYS A 393 1.43 -11.33 -10.91
C LYS A 393 0.77 -10.01 -11.25
N GLU A 394 0.57 -9.76 -12.53
CA GLU A 394 -0.23 -8.64 -12.98
C GLU A 394 -1.71 -8.98 -12.83
N VAL A 395 -2.44 -8.13 -12.11
CA VAL A 395 -3.86 -8.29 -11.84
C VAL A 395 -4.59 -7.05 -12.36
N TYR A 396 -5.67 -7.28 -13.09
CA TYR A 396 -6.56 -6.21 -13.55
C TYR A 396 -7.60 -5.92 -12.48
N HIS A 397 -7.64 -4.66 -12.03
CA HIS A 397 -8.60 -4.19 -11.06
C HIS A 397 -9.75 -3.42 -11.69
N ARG A 398 -10.92 -3.51 -11.07
CA ARG A 398 -12.06 -2.65 -11.39
C ARG A 398 -12.06 -1.46 -10.43
N PRO A 399 -12.51 -0.28 -10.87
CA PRO A 399 -12.73 0.81 -9.94
C PRO A 399 -13.67 0.36 -8.82
N SER A 400 -13.42 0.85 -7.61
CA SER A 400 -14.23 0.57 -6.44
C SER A 400 -15.69 0.95 -6.66
N ARG A 401 -16.61 0.17 -6.13
CA ARG A 401 -18.04 0.53 -6.07
C ARG A 401 -18.27 1.87 -5.35
N PHE A 402 -17.40 2.24 -4.42
CA PHE A 402 -17.49 3.52 -3.72
C PHE A 402 -17.40 4.73 -4.66
N ILE A 403 -16.67 4.62 -5.78
CA ILE A 403 -16.64 5.66 -6.81
C ILE A 403 -18.00 5.80 -7.46
N GLY A 404 -18.68 4.69 -7.78
CA GLY A 404 -20.01 4.68 -8.35
C GLY A 404 -21.13 5.13 -7.40
N GLU A 405 -20.86 5.19 -6.09
CA GLU A 405 -21.79 5.68 -5.08
C GLU A 405 -21.72 7.21 -4.90
N LEU A 406 -20.76 7.88 -5.55
CA LEU A 406 -20.62 9.34 -5.52
C LEU A 406 -21.49 9.99 -6.58
N PRO A 407 -22.09 11.17 -6.31
CA PRO A 407 -22.83 11.92 -7.32
C PRO A 407 -21.89 12.36 -8.46
N GLU A 408 -22.29 12.13 -9.70
CA GLU A 408 -21.52 12.55 -10.88
C GLU A 408 -21.22 14.05 -10.89
N SER A 409 -22.12 14.87 -10.35
CA SER A 409 -21.95 16.32 -10.25
C SER A 409 -20.82 16.76 -9.30
N CYS A 410 -20.39 15.87 -8.41
CA CYS A 410 -19.33 16.15 -7.45
C CYS A 410 -17.95 15.64 -7.89
N VAL A 411 -17.87 14.89 -9.01
CA VAL A 411 -16.67 14.19 -9.46
C VAL A 411 -16.25 14.66 -10.85
N GLU A 412 -14.97 14.95 -11.02
CA GLU A 412 -14.36 15.29 -12.31
C GLU A 412 -13.26 14.27 -12.64
N GLU A 413 -13.41 13.57 -13.79
CA GLU A 413 -12.35 12.68 -14.29
C GLU A 413 -11.20 13.52 -14.86
N VAL A 414 -10.03 13.39 -14.25
CA VAL A 414 -8.81 14.12 -14.65
C VAL A 414 -8.21 13.53 -15.93
N ARG A 415 -8.42 12.24 -16.17
CA ARG A 415 -7.98 11.53 -17.35
C ARG A 415 -9.19 10.98 -18.09
N LEU A 416 -9.47 11.57 -19.25
CA LEU A 416 -10.48 11.02 -20.14
C LEU A 416 -10.02 9.62 -20.58
N ARG A 417 -10.83 8.60 -20.32
CA ARG A 417 -10.63 7.29 -20.94
C ARG A 417 -10.65 7.50 -22.45
N ALA A 418 -9.60 7.08 -23.14
CA ALA A 418 -9.65 6.98 -24.58
C ALA A 418 -10.72 5.93 -24.92
N THR A 419 -11.95 6.36 -25.12
CA THR A 419 -12.98 5.56 -25.75
C THR A 419 -12.52 5.38 -27.18
N VAL A 420 -11.95 4.21 -27.49
CA VAL A 420 -11.78 3.78 -28.87
C VAL A 420 -13.22 3.58 -29.39
N SER A 421 -13.85 4.65 -29.87
CA SER A 421 -15.04 4.54 -30.68
C SER A 421 -14.60 3.81 -31.95
N ARG A 422 -14.92 2.52 -32.06
CA ARG A 422 -14.88 1.89 -33.38
C ARG A 422 -15.75 2.74 -34.30
N PRO A 423 -15.21 3.33 -35.36
CA PRO A 423 -16.06 4.03 -36.32
C PRO A 423 -17.05 2.99 -36.82
N VAL A 424 -18.35 3.23 -36.57
CA VAL A 424 -19.41 2.48 -37.20
C VAL A 424 -19.25 2.76 -38.68
N SER A 425 -18.79 1.78 -39.44
CA SER A 425 -18.66 1.87 -40.88
C SER A 425 -20.08 1.94 -41.44
N HIS A 426 -20.60 3.15 -41.60
CA HIS A 426 -21.64 3.36 -42.56
C HIS A 426 -21.03 3.08 -43.93
N GLN A 427 -21.39 1.93 -44.53
CA GLN A 427 -21.17 1.69 -45.93
C GLN A 427 -21.82 2.83 -46.72
N ARG A 428 -21.03 3.83 -47.08
CA ARG A 428 -21.34 4.71 -48.21
C ARG A 428 -20.64 4.14 -49.41
N MET A 429 -21.47 3.67 -50.34
CA MET A 429 -21.05 3.35 -51.70
C MET A 429 -20.28 4.51 -52.31
N GLY A 430 -19.08 4.23 -52.81
CA GLY A 430 -18.48 4.84 -53.98
C GLY A 430 -17.96 6.28 -53.89
N THR A 431 -16.70 6.44 -53.38
CA THR A 431 -15.76 7.39 -53.97
C THR A 431 -14.39 6.74 -53.98
N PRO A 432 -13.54 6.85 -55.01
CA PRO A 432 -12.24 6.22 -55.07
C PRO A 432 -11.33 6.83 -53.98
N MET A 433 -10.76 5.97 -53.12
CA MET A 433 -9.70 6.36 -52.19
C MET A 433 -8.49 6.87 -52.99
N ALA A 434 -8.03 8.07 -52.66
CA ALA A 434 -6.73 8.53 -53.07
C ALA A 434 -5.67 7.53 -52.57
N GLU A 435 -4.90 6.95 -53.46
CA GLU A 435 -3.74 6.14 -53.12
C GLU A 435 -2.78 6.99 -52.26
N ASN A 436 -2.54 6.55 -51.03
CA ASN A 436 -1.49 7.18 -50.22
C ASN A 436 -0.13 6.86 -50.85
N ASP A 437 0.55 7.90 -51.29
CA ASP A 437 1.84 7.86 -52.00
C ASP A 437 3.02 7.46 -51.10
N THR A 438 2.74 6.98 -49.88
CA THR A 438 3.78 6.63 -48.89
C THR A 438 4.21 5.17 -48.92
N GLY A 439 3.49 4.29 -49.63
CA GLY A 439 3.76 2.86 -49.69
C GLY A 439 3.49 2.09 -48.40
N TYR A 440 3.08 2.73 -47.32
CA TYR A 440 2.78 2.11 -46.01
C TYR A 440 1.29 2.20 -45.66
N LYS A 441 0.82 1.23 -44.85
CA LYS A 441 -0.58 1.17 -44.40
C LYS A 441 -0.67 1.23 -42.87
N LEU A 442 -1.70 1.89 -42.33
CA LEU A 442 -2.02 1.85 -40.93
C LEU A 442 -2.22 0.39 -40.47
N GLY A 443 -1.64 0.02 -39.35
CA GLY A 443 -1.64 -1.34 -38.83
C GLY A 443 -0.56 -2.25 -39.44
N GLN A 444 0.26 -1.78 -40.39
CA GLN A 444 1.37 -2.55 -40.96
C GLN A 444 2.52 -2.69 -39.99
N ARG A 445 3.06 -3.90 -39.86
CA ARG A 445 4.31 -4.13 -39.12
C ARG A 445 5.50 -3.67 -39.95
N VAL A 446 6.36 -2.86 -39.33
CA VAL A 446 7.58 -2.35 -39.92
C VAL A 446 8.75 -2.55 -38.96
N ARG A 447 9.95 -2.56 -39.51
CA ARG A 447 11.19 -2.67 -38.71
C ARG A 447 12.03 -1.42 -38.92
N HIS A 448 12.27 -0.70 -37.82
CA HIS A 448 13.14 0.45 -37.84
C HIS A 448 14.55 0.05 -37.37
N ALA A 449 15.59 0.53 -38.05
CA ALA A 449 16.98 0.14 -37.78
C ALA A 449 17.45 0.43 -36.35
N LYS A 450 16.90 1.48 -35.72
CA LYS A 450 17.26 1.93 -34.36
C LYS A 450 16.26 1.50 -33.28
N PHE A 451 14.96 1.37 -33.63
CA PHE A 451 13.90 1.15 -32.65
C PHE A 451 13.26 -0.26 -32.72
N GLY A 452 13.74 -1.14 -33.62
CA GLY A 452 13.24 -2.51 -33.74
C GLY A 452 11.92 -2.62 -34.50
N GLU A 453 11.13 -3.67 -34.17
CA GLU A 453 9.84 -3.93 -34.81
C GLU A 453 8.73 -3.11 -34.16
N GLY A 454 7.89 -2.47 -34.98
CA GLY A 454 6.74 -1.69 -34.57
C GLY A 454 5.56 -1.84 -35.52
N THR A 455 4.41 -1.28 -35.10
CA THR A 455 3.22 -1.23 -35.94
C THR A 455 2.88 0.23 -36.20
N ILE A 456 2.60 0.58 -37.45
CA ILE A 456 2.22 1.95 -37.84
C ILE A 456 0.86 2.26 -37.27
N VAL A 457 0.78 3.23 -36.34
CA VAL A 457 -0.43 3.69 -35.68
C VAL A 457 -0.95 5.02 -36.21
N ASN A 458 -0.08 5.81 -36.88
CA ASN A 458 -0.43 7.06 -37.52
C ASN A 458 0.46 7.32 -38.73
N LEU A 459 -0.06 8.06 -39.71
CA LEU A 459 0.65 8.49 -40.92
C LEU A 459 0.44 9.99 -41.08
N GLU A 460 1.49 10.79 -40.99
CA GLU A 460 1.44 12.23 -41.19
C GLU A 460 2.37 12.65 -42.34
N GLY A 461 1.86 13.50 -43.23
CA GLY A 461 2.60 14.00 -44.38
C GLY A 461 2.33 13.19 -45.66
N SER A 462 3.04 13.54 -46.74
CA SER A 462 2.95 12.87 -48.06
C SER A 462 4.32 12.74 -48.68
N GLY A 463 4.54 11.67 -49.48
CA GLY A 463 5.80 11.39 -50.18
C GLY A 463 7.00 11.16 -49.23
N GLU A 464 8.17 11.64 -49.61
CA GLU A 464 9.45 11.46 -48.88
C GLU A 464 9.50 12.15 -47.49
N HIS A 465 8.54 12.99 -47.17
CA HIS A 465 8.45 13.72 -45.88
C HIS A 465 7.41 13.11 -44.93
N SER A 466 6.94 11.92 -45.22
CA SER A 466 5.98 11.21 -44.35
C SER A 466 6.62 10.77 -43.04
N ARG A 467 5.92 10.98 -41.92
CA ARG A 467 6.28 10.47 -40.60
C ARG A 467 5.39 9.26 -40.26
N LEU A 468 6.03 8.20 -39.79
CA LEU A 468 5.41 6.96 -39.40
C LEU A 468 5.41 6.80 -37.89
#